data_7765442587c8dc1bcc9a348bb00e4c64
#
_entry.id   7765442587c8dc1bcc9a348bb00e4c64
#
_cell.length_a   1.000
_cell.length_b   1.000
_cell.length_c   1.000
_cell.angle_alpha   90.00
_cell.angle_beta   90.00
_cell.angle_gamma   90.00
#
_symmetry.space_group_name_H-M   'P 1'
#
loop_
_entity.id
_entity.type
_entity.pdbx_description
1 polymer ?
#
loop_
_entity_poly.entity_id
_entity_poly.type
_entity_poly.pdbx_seq_one_letter_code
_entity_poly.pdbx_strand_id
1 'polypeptide(L)'
;MKESVFSVCAMCTVRCPIRVEVEEGVVKWIEGNPHDPGMAGRLCAKGSAAIAMLYDYERPQHPLIREGNRGEGKWKKATWDEALDYIAKKLKVIIKKHGGRSIALSDRGGPFRDIHRSFLKAIGSPNYYNHDCTCARNVQHAAISLFGSGRKTFNYDFANCKHLVLYGRNVFESLRVKNANN
;
A
#
# COMPACT_ATOMS: atom_id res chain seq x y z
N MET A 1 20.42 -17.95 -15.28
CA MET A 1 19.95 -18.96 -14.28
C MET A 1 18.48 -18.68 -14.04
N LYS A 2 17.65 -19.70 -14.07
CA LYS A 2 16.21 -19.57 -13.77
C LYS A 2 15.96 -20.03 -12.34
N GLU A 3 15.26 -19.21 -11.56
CA GLU A 3 14.94 -19.48 -10.16
C GLU A 3 13.50 -19.11 -9.83
N SER A 4 12.93 -19.75 -8.83
CA SER A 4 11.58 -19.51 -8.33
C SER A 4 11.66 -18.99 -6.90
N VAL A 5 11.17 -17.78 -6.65
CA VAL A 5 11.26 -17.12 -5.35
C VAL A 5 9.85 -16.94 -4.78
N PHE A 6 9.67 -17.28 -3.50
CA PHE A 6 8.41 -17.03 -2.79
C PHE A 6 8.43 -15.70 -2.07
N SER A 7 7.34 -14.95 -2.20
CA SER A 7 7.20 -13.61 -1.65
C SER A 7 5.74 -13.29 -1.31
N VAL A 8 5.45 -12.03 -1.02
CA VAL A 8 4.11 -11.54 -0.70
C VAL A 8 3.76 -10.36 -1.59
N CYS A 9 2.60 -10.40 -2.22
CA CYS A 9 2.07 -9.30 -3.01
C CYS A 9 1.77 -8.07 -2.12
N ALA A 10 2.33 -6.91 -2.48
CA ALA A 10 2.15 -5.65 -1.76
C ALA A 10 1.12 -4.70 -2.40
N MET A 11 0.41 -5.12 -3.45
CA MET A 11 -0.53 -4.27 -4.19
C MET A 11 -1.77 -3.86 -3.39
N CYS A 12 -2.14 -4.64 -2.38
CA CYS A 12 -3.26 -4.31 -1.49
C CYS A 12 -3.08 -4.92 -0.09
N THR A 13 -4.07 -4.73 0.78
CA THR A 13 -4.04 -5.20 2.18
C THR A 13 -4.25 -6.70 2.35
N VAL A 14 -4.61 -7.44 1.30
CA VAL A 14 -4.79 -8.90 1.35
C VAL A 14 -3.46 -9.61 1.53
N ARG A 15 -2.38 -9.08 0.94
CA ARG A 15 -1.03 -9.65 1.08
C ARG A 15 -0.96 -11.10 0.60
N CYS A 16 -1.47 -11.36 -0.60
CA CYS A 16 -1.47 -12.70 -1.19
C CYS A 16 -0.04 -13.26 -1.27
N PRO A 17 0.20 -14.50 -0.82
CA PRO A 17 1.45 -15.20 -1.09
C PRO A 17 1.63 -15.41 -2.59
N ILE A 18 2.83 -15.11 -3.09
CA ILE A 18 3.15 -15.20 -4.52
C ILE A 18 4.38 -16.06 -4.76
N ARG A 19 4.43 -16.65 -5.96
CA ARG A 19 5.61 -17.23 -6.57
C ARG A 19 6.07 -16.32 -7.70
N VAL A 20 7.36 -16.03 -7.73
CA VAL A 20 8.00 -15.14 -8.70
C VAL A 20 9.05 -15.92 -9.46
N GLU A 21 8.93 -15.99 -10.75
CA GLU A 21 9.93 -16.59 -11.65
C GLU A 21 10.93 -15.52 -12.07
N VAL A 22 12.21 -15.78 -11.80
CA VAL A 22 13.31 -14.87 -12.11
C VAL A 22 14.27 -15.56 -13.07
N GLU A 23 14.63 -14.89 -14.16
CA GLU A 23 15.63 -15.35 -15.12
C GLU A 23 16.70 -14.28 -15.27
N GLU A 24 17.95 -14.64 -14.97
CA GLU A 24 19.12 -13.73 -15.05
C GLU A 24 18.90 -12.42 -14.28
N GLY A 25 18.29 -12.51 -13.08
CA GLY A 25 17.97 -11.36 -12.24
C GLY A 25 16.74 -10.53 -12.68
N VAL A 26 16.06 -10.98 -13.73
CA VAL A 26 14.85 -10.29 -14.25
C VAL A 26 13.60 -11.09 -13.90
N VAL A 27 12.62 -10.43 -13.29
CA VAL A 27 11.31 -11.04 -13.02
C VAL A 27 10.58 -11.26 -14.34
N LYS A 28 10.22 -12.51 -14.63
CA LYS A 28 9.50 -12.90 -15.86
C LYS A 28 8.03 -13.22 -15.62
N TRP A 29 7.69 -13.71 -14.43
CA TRP A 29 6.33 -14.13 -14.13
C TRP A 29 6.02 -13.95 -12.65
N ILE A 30 4.78 -13.58 -12.34
CA ILE A 30 4.25 -13.51 -10.97
C ILE A 30 2.90 -14.21 -10.95
N GLU A 31 2.76 -15.18 -10.06
CA GLU A 31 1.52 -15.90 -9.83
C GLU A 31 1.27 -16.11 -8.32
N GLY A 32 0.11 -16.62 -7.96
CA GLY A 32 -0.17 -17.03 -6.59
C GLY A 32 0.69 -18.23 -6.18
N ASN A 33 1.10 -18.26 -4.91
CA ASN A 33 1.85 -19.40 -4.37
C ASN A 33 0.96 -20.65 -4.33
N PRO A 34 1.25 -21.71 -5.12
CA PRO A 34 0.44 -22.92 -5.15
C PRO A 34 0.51 -23.74 -3.85
N HIS A 35 1.54 -23.52 -3.03
CA HIS A 35 1.73 -24.22 -1.77
C HIS A 35 1.03 -23.54 -0.58
N ASP A 36 0.44 -22.36 -0.78
CA ASP A 36 -0.32 -21.70 0.28
C ASP A 36 -1.73 -22.30 0.38
N PRO A 37 -2.09 -22.89 1.53
CA PRO A 37 -3.39 -23.56 1.68
C PRO A 37 -4.58 -22.60 1.68
N GLY A 38 -4.33 -21.32 2.04
CA GLY A 38 -5.40 -20.32 2.13
C GLY A 38 -5.77 -19.70 0.78
N MET A 39 -4.79 -19.51 -0.08
CA MET A 39 -4.99 -18.87 -1.40
C MET A 39 -4.89 -19.87 -2.56
N ALA A 40 -4.28 -21.04 -2.33
CA ALA A 40 -4.18 -22.14 -3.30
C ALA A 40 -3.78 -21.68 -4.71
N GLY A 41 -2.75 -20.87 -4.82
CA GLY A 41 -2.25 -20.37 -6.10
C GLY A 41 -3.04 -19.22 -6.72
N ARG A 42 -4.10 -18.71 -6.07
CA ARG A 42 -4.92 -17.63 -6.61
C ARG A 42 -4.25 -16.27 -6.45
N LEU A 43 -4.28 -15.48 -7.51
CA LEU A 43 -3.80 -14.11 -7.56
C LEU A 43 -4.72 -13.27 -8.44
N CYS A 44 -5.05 -12.05 -8.04
CA CYS A 44 -5.84 -11.16 -8.87
C CYS A 44 -4.97 -10.46 -9.93
N ALA A 45 -5.60 -9.93 -10.97
CA ALA A 45 -4.94 -9.24 -12.08
C ALA A 45 -3.95 -8.14 -11.63
N LYS A 46 -4.22 -7.43 -10.52
CA LYS A 46 -3.29 -6.43 -9.97
C LYS A 46 -1.95 -7.03 -9.55
N GLY A 47 -1.97 -8.23 -8.97
CA GLY A 47 -0.74 -8.91 -8.55
C GLY A 47 0.09 -9.38 -9.74
N SER A 48 -0.56 -9.99 -10.75
CA SER A 48 0.12 -10.43 -11.98
C SER A 48 0.65 -9.25 -12.81
N ALA A 49 -0.09 -8.14 -12.86
CA ALA A 49 0.31 -6.92 -13.57
C ALA A 49 1.46 -6.15 -12.88
N ALA A 50 1.90 -6.55 -11.69
CA ALA A 50 2.99 -5.87 -10.97
C ALA A 50 4.32 -5.84 -11.74
N ILE A 51 4.53 -6.76 -12.68
CA ILE A 51 5.69 -6.76 -13.58
C ILE A 51 5.73 -5.48 -14.41
N ALA A 52 4.59 -5.07 -15.00
CA ALA A 52 4.52 -3.85 -15.78
C ALA A 52 4.91 -2.62 -14.96
N MET A 53 4.47 -2.55 -13.69
CA MET A 53 4.83 -1.46 -12.79
C MET A 53 6.32 -1.54 -12.36
N LEU A 54 6.87 -2.74 -12.20
CA LEU A 54 8.27 -2.93 -11.80
C LEU A 54 9.24 -2.41 -12.87
N TYR A 55 8.93 -2.68 -14.14
CA TYR A 55 9.78 -2.34 -15.29
C TYR A 55 9.26 -1.13 -16.09
N ASP A 56 8.35 -0.35 -15.52
CA ASP A 56 7.90 0.89 -16.12
C ASP A 56 9.07 1.87 -16.29
N TYR A 57 9.33 2.29 -17.52
CA TYR A 57 10.41 3.21 -17.84
C TYR A 57 10.21 4.62 -17.25
N GLU A 58 8.96 5.00 -16.96
CA GLU A 58 8.63 6.26 -16.30
C GLU A 58 8.77 6.20 -14.78
N ARG A 59 8.99 5.01 -14.22
CA ARG A 59 9.15 4.85 -12.79
C ARG A 59 10.40 5.59 -12.29
N PRO A 60 10.28 6.52 -11.33
CA PRO A 60 11.43 7.22 -10.77
C PRO A 60 12.43 6.24 -10.13
N GLN A 61 13.67 6.27 -10.63
CA GLN A 61 14.79 5.45 -10.11
C GLN A 61 15.66 6.24 -9.12
N HIS A 62 15.50 7.55 -9.06
CA HIS A 62 16.24 8.47 -8.23
C HIS A 62 15.31 9.49 -7.59
N PRO A 63 15.72 10.13 -6.47
CA PRO A 63 15.03 11.30 -5.98
C PRO A 63 14.97 12.41 -7.04
N LEU A 64 13.88 13.13 -7.06
CA LEU A 64 13.67 14.24 -7.99
C LEU A 64 13.43 15.52 -7.19
N ILE A 65 14.24 16.55 -7.44
CA ILE A 65 14.05 17.90 -6.88
C ILE A 65 13.46 18.79 -7.96
N ARG A 66 12.39 19.51 -7.62
CA ARG A 66 11.75 20.41 -8.59
C ARG A 66 12.64 21.58 -8.93
N GLU A 67 12.77 21.84 -10.21
CA GLU A 67 13.33 23.07 -10.77
C GLU A 67 12.20 23.93 -11.35
N GLY A 68 12.26 25.24 -11.12
CA GLY A 68 11.22 26.17 -11.58
C GLY A 68 9.97 26.21 -10.72
N ASN A 69 8.89 26.73 -11.28
CA ASN A 69 7.63 26.94 -10.57
C ASN A 69 6.82 25.64 -10.44
N ARG A 70 5.90 25.66 -9.48
CA ARG A 70 4.95 24.55 -9.29
C ARG A 70 4.03 24.46 -10.52
N GLY A 71 3.96 23.26 -11.10
CA GLY A 71 3.16 22.98 -12.30
C GLY A 71 3.94 22.94 -13.60
N GLU A 72 5.20 23.43 -13.64
CA GLU A 72 6.02 23.39 -14.86
C GLU A 72 6.54 21.98 -15.23
N GLY A 73 6.46 21.02 -14.32
CA GLY A 73 6.91 19.65 -14.57
C GLY A 73 8.42 19.46 -14.72
N LYS A 74 9.22 20.47 -14.34
CA LYS A 74 10.68 20.44 -14.45
C LYS A 74 11.30 19.83 -13.19
N TRP A 75 12.13 18.80 -13.38
CA TRP A 75 12.73 18.03 -12.32
C TRP A 75 14.20 17.76 -12.55
N LYS A 76 15.00 17.92 -11.51
CA LYS A 76 16.42 17.54 -11.48
C LYS A 76 16.59 16.23 -10.72
N LYS A 77 17.36 15.30 -11.27
CA LYS A 77 17.81 14.11 -10.54
C LYS A 77 18.72 14.53 -9.40
N ALA A 78 18.54 13.92 -8.24
CA ALA A 78 19.33 14.15 -7.05
C ALA A 78 19.80 12.83 -6.44
N THR A 79 20.85 12.87 -5.66
CA THR A 79 21.23 11.76 -4.78
C THR A 79 20.29 11.69 -3.59
N TRP A 80 20.28 10.57 -2.87
CA TRP A 80 19.51 10.43 -1.64
C TRP A 80 19.98 11.42 -0.56
N ASP A 81 21.28 11.65 -0.44
CA ASP A 81 21.84 12.59 0.53
C ASP A 81 21.39 14.04 0.23
N GLU A 82 21.47 14.46 -1.03
CA GLU A 82 20.98 15.77 -1.45
C GLU A 82 19.48 15.96 -1.14
N ALA A 83 18.67 14.93 -1.45
CA ALA A 83 17.21 14.99 -1.22
C ALA A 83 16.88 15.01 0.27
N LEU A 84 17.53 14.18 1.09
CA LEU A 84 17.31 14.13 2.53
C LEU A 84 17.77 15.43 3.20
N ASP A 85 18.91 15.96 2.83
CA ASP A 85 19.40 17.24 3.30
C ASP A 85 18.45 18.40 2.97
N TYR A 86 17.94 18.42 1.73
CA TYR A 86 16.98 19.41 1.29
C TYR A 86 15.70 19.34 2.15
N ILE A 87 15.15 18.15 2.37
CA ILE A 87 13.97 17.93 3.20
C ILE A 87 14.25 18.36 4.65
N ALA A 88 15.37 17.93 5.23
CA ALA A 88 15.73 18.24 6.60
C ALA A 88 15.89 19.75 6.83
N LYS A 89 16.54 20.45 5.91
CA LYS A 89 16.68 21.93 5.96
C LYS A 89 15.32 22.62 5.95
N LYS A 90 14.40 22.20 5.06
CA LYS A 90 13.04 22.77 4.99
C LYS A 90 12.24 22.49 6.27
N LEU A 91 12.25 21.27 6.76
CA LEU A 91 11.55 20.89 7.98
C LEU A 91 12.07 21.65 9.20
N LYS A 92 13.40 21.77 9.37
CA LYS A 92 14.00 22.54 10.46
C LYS A 92 13.54 24.00 10.47
N VAL A 93 13.45 24.66 9.32
CA VAL A 93 12.95 26.03 9.20
C VAL A 93 11.49 26.13 9.63
N ILE A 94 10.65 25.22 9.15
CA ILE A 94 9.22 25.21 9.49
C ILE A 94 9.02 24.95 10.99
N ILE A 95 9.71 23.95 11.54
CA ILE A 95 9.61 23.58 12.95
C ILE A 95 10.09 24.73 13.84
N LYS A 96 11.20 25.38 13.49
CA LYS A 96 11.71 26.54 14.23
C LYS A 96 10.71 27.70 14.25
N LYS A 97 10.01 27.93 13.13
CA LYS A 97 9.08 29.06 12.98
C LYS A 97 7.69 28.80 13.57
N HIS A 98 7.19 27.56 13.41
CA HIS A 98 5.79 27.22 13.66
C HIS A 98 5.59 26.06 14.63
N GLY A 99 6.67 25.44 15.10
CA GLY A 99 6.64 24.24 15.96
C GLY A 99 6.35 22.95 15.19
N GLY A 100 6.65 21.81 15.80
CA GLY A 100 6.44 20.48 15.20
C GLY A 100 4.99 20.19 14.84
N ARG A 101 4.03 20.75 15.57
CA ARG A 101 2.58 20.58 15.32
C ARG A 101 2.11 21.16 13.97
N SER A 102 2.93 21.99 13.32
CA SER A 102 2.64 22.49 11.97
C SER A 102 2.90 21.46 10.86
N ILE A 103 3.54 20.34 11.18
CA ILE A 103 3.83 19.26 10.25
C ILE A 103 2.72 18.21 10.35
N ALA A 104 2.23 17.77 9.21
CA ALA A 104 1.32 16.63 9.10
C ALA A 104 1.88 15.60 8.12
N LEU A 105 1.68 14.32 8.41
CA LEU A 105 2.01 13.22 7.51
C LEU A 105 0.75 12.46 7.17
N SER A 106 0.52 12.30 5.87
CA SER A 106 -0.54 11.44 5.34
C SER A 106 0.06 10.31 4.51
N ASP A 107 -0.35 9.10 4.78
CA ASP A 107 0.10 7.93 4.05
C ASP A 107 -1.05 6.99 3.66
N ARG A 108 -0.72 5.99 2.87
CA ARG A 108 -1.65 4.91 2.50
C ARG A 108 -1.89 3.92 3.65
N GLY A 109 -1.11 4.00 4.71
CA GLY A 109 -0.96 2.91 5.69
C GLY A 109 -0.11 1.78 5.08
N GLY A 110 0.37 0.90 5.88
CA GLY A 110 1.18 -0.22 5.40
C GLY A 110 2.28 -0.59 6.39
N PRO A 111 3.33 -1.30 5.93
CA PRO A 111 4.36 -1.84 6.82
C PRO A 111 5.22 -0.75 7.50
N PHE A 112 5.29 0.45 6.93
CA PHE A 112 6.14 1.53 7.45
C PHE A 112 5.44 2.49 8.41
N ARG A 113 4.22 2.19 8.83
CA ARG A 113 3.41 3.04 9.71
C ARG A 113 4.12 3.41 11.01
N ASP A 114 4.85 2.48 11.59
CA ASP A 114 5.55 2.71 12.85
C ASP A 114 6.74 3.66 12.68
N ILE A 115 7.42 3.62 11.55
CA ILE A 115 8.48 4.56 11.18
C ILE A 115 7.89 5.97 11.04
N HIS A 116 6.78 6.12 10.32
CA HIS A 116 6.10 7.40 10.13
C HIS A 116 5.65 8.02 11.46
N ARG A 117 5.07 7.22 12.34
CA ARG A 117 4.63 7.67 13.67
C ARG A 117 5.82 8.06 14.56
N SER A 118 6.89 7.26 14.55
CA SER A 118 8.10 7.55 15.29
C SER A 118 8.75 8.84 14.83
N PHE A 119 8.81 9.07 13.52
CA PHE A 119 9.29 10.33 12.95
C PHE A 119 8.46 11.54 13.44
N LEU A 120 7.13 11.46 13.33
CA LEU A 120 6.25 12.54 13.79
C LEU A 120 6.40 12.80 15.28
N LYS A 121 6.50 11.74 16.11
CA LYS A 121 6.73 11.85 17.53
C LYS A 121 8.06 12.56 17.83
N ALA A 122 9.12 12.21 17.10
CA ALA A 122 10.44 12.80 17.28
C ALA A 122 10.45 14.31 16.98
N ILE A 123 9.65 14.78 16.02
CA ILE A 123 9.54 16.21 15.71
C ILE A 123 8.43 16.93 16.48
N GLY A 124 7.73 16.25 17.40
CA GLY A 124 6.68 16.82 18.24
C GLY A 124 5.34 17.05 17.52
N SER A 125 5.04 16.27 16.45
CA SER A 125 3.76 16.38 15.74
C SER A 125 2.82 15.21 16.08
N PRO A 126 1.54 15.50 16.45
CA PRO A 126 0.48 14.49 16.59
C PRO A 126 -0.25 14.21 15.27
N ASN A 127 0.06 14.89 14.19
CA ASN A 127 -0.76 14.97 12.98
C ASN A 127 -0.44 13.85 11.99
N TYR A 128 -0.82 12.63 12.34
CA TYR A 128 -0.74 11.47 11.45
C TYR A 128 -2.12 11.09 10.90
N TYR A 129 -2.22 11.04 9.59
CA TYR A 129 -3.42 10.68 8.85
C TYR A 129 -3.15 9.52 7.91
N ASN A 130 -4.12 8.63 7.75
CA ASN A 130 -4.08 7.59 6.77
C ASN A 130 -5.39 7.55 5.96
N HIS A 131 -5.40 6.76 4.89
CA HIS A 131 -6.56 6.66 4.01
C HIS A 131 -7.81 6.05 4.67
N ASP A 132 -7.70 5.41 5.82
CA ASP A 132 -8.86 4.81 6.51
C ASP A 132 -9.94 5.87 6.82
N CYS A 133 -9.54 7.12 7.05
CA CYS A 133 -10.47 8.21 7.31
C CYS A 133 -11.41 8.50 6.14
N THR A 134 -10.96 8.25 4.92
CA THR A 134 -11.69 8.55 3.66
C THR A 134 -12.10 7.29 2.90
N CYS A 135 -11.81 6.10 3.40
CA CYS A 135 -12.04 4.82 2.69
C CYS A 135 -12.97 3.87 3.46
N ALA A 136 -12.44 3.26 4.51
CA ALA A 136 -13.12 2.14 5.16
C ALA A 136 -13.82 2.52 6.47
N ARG A 137 -13.73 3.76 6.90
CA ARG A 137 -14.30 4.22 8.16
C ARG A 137 -15.84 4.16 8.16
N ASN A 138 -16.46 4.51 7.03
CA ASN A 138 -17.90 4.38 6.83
C ASN A 138 -18.40 2.94 7.03
N VAL A 139 -17.73 1.96 6.43
CA VAL A 139 -18.08 0.54 6.59
C VAL A 139 -17.91 0.09 8.04
N GLN A 140 -16.85 0.57 8.72
CA GLN A 140 -16.65 0.26 10.13
C GLN A 140 -17.76 0.87 11.02
N HIS A 141 -18.14 2.11 10.77
CA HIS A 141 -19.22 2.76 11.51
C HIS A 141 -20.57 2.11 11.25
N ALA A 142 -20.88 1.75 10.01
CA ALA A 142 -22.10 1.00 9.69
C ALA A 142 -22.14 -0.35 10.43
N ALA A 143 -21.01 -1.06 10.47
CA ALA A 143 -20.92 -2.32 11.20
C ALA A 143 -21.13 -2.13 12.72
N ILE A 144 -20.53 -1.10 13.31
CA ILE A 144 -20.74 -0.77 14.73
C ILE A 144 -22.20 -0.43 15.02
N SER A 145 -22.84 0.35 14.15
CA SER A 145 -24.25 0.78 14.33
C SER A 145 -25.21 -0.39 14.24
N LEU A 146 -24.96 -1.37 13.37
CA LEU A 146 -25.85 -2.50 13.14
C LEU A 146 -25.62 -3.67 14.11
N PHE A 147 -24.35 -3.89 14.50
CA PHE A 147 -23.95 -5.11 15.20
C PHE A 147 -23.18 -4.84 16.51
N GLY A 148 -23.03 -3.59 16.91
CA GLY A 148 -22.30 -3.22 18.12
C GLY A 148 -20.78 -3.40 18.05
N SER A 149 -20.25 -3.93 16.94
CA SER A 149 -18.81 -4.21 16.78
C SER A 149 -18.32 -3.88 15.38
N GLY A 150 -17.02 -3.57 15.24
CA GLY A 150 -16.43 -3.19 13.95
C GLY A 150 -16.27 -4.37 13.00
N ARG A 151 -16.13 -4.05 11.70
CA ARG A 151 -16.08 -5.03 10.59
C ARG A 151 -15.04 -6.15 10.74
N LYS A 152 -14.05 -6.00 11.61
CA LYS A 152 -13.01 -7.03 11.84
C LYS A 152 -13.57 -8.30 12.49
N THR A 153 -14.75 -8.22 13.08
CA THR A 153 -15.43 -9.33 13.73
C THR A 153 -16.31 -10.15 12.78
N PHE A 154 -16.50 -9.68 11.53
CA PHE A 154 -17.28 -10.42 10.55
C PHE A 154 -16.43 -11.43 9.81
N ASN A 155 -16.84 -12.67 9.88
CA ASN A 155 -16.41 -13.74 9.00
C ASN A 155 -17.57 -14.10 8.09
N TYR A 156 -17.30 -14.18 6.80
CA TYR A 156 -18.30 -14.59 5.81
C TYR A 156 -18.13 -16.08 5.54
N ASP A 157 -19.22 -16.82 5.72
CA ASP A 157 -19.25 -18.25 5.40
C ASP A 157 -19.64 -18.46 3.93
N PHE A 158 -18.68 -18.25 3.05
CA PHE A 158 -18.89 -18.45 1.61
C PHE A 158 -19.00 -19.92 1.23
N ALA A 159 -18.39 -20.82 1.98
CA ALA A 159 -18.39 -22.25 1.70
C ALA A 159 -19.80 -22.85 1.81
N ASN A 160 -20.61 -22.38 2.73
CA ASN A 160 -21.99 -22.86 2.93
C ASN A 160 -23.05 -21.91 2.33
N CYS A 161 -22.62 -20.78 1.74
CA CYS A 161 -23.51 -19.79 1.15
C CYS A 161 -24.13 -20.33 -0.14
N LYS A 162 -25.45 -20.50 -0.17
CA LYS A 162 -26.19 -20.97 -1.36
C LYS A 162 -26.69 -19.86 -2.26
N HIS A 163 -26.86 -18.65 -1.72
CA HIS A 163 -27.26 -17.46 -2.46
C HIS A 163 -26.44 -16.27 -2.01
N LEU A 164 -25.69 -15.67 -2.91
CA LEU A 164 -24.87 -14.49 -2.67
C LEU A 164 -25.41 -13.32 -3.51
N VAL A 165 -25.81 -12.26 -2.85
CA VAL A 165 -26.22 -11.03 -3.52
C VAL A 165 -25.13 -9.99 -3.40
N LEU A 166 -24.69 -9.45 -4.53
CA LEU A 166 -23.62 -8.47 -4.64
C LEU A 166 -24.18 -7.13 -5.12
N TYR A 167 -24.10 -6.11 -4.28
CA TYR A 167 -24.49 -4.75 -4.63
C TYR A 167 -23.25 -3.90 -4.92
N GLY A 168 -23.06 -3.51 -6.17
CA GLY A 168 -21.98 -2.62 -6.59
C GLY A 168 -20.56 -3.13 -6.26
N ARG A 169 -20.37 -4.45 -6.19
CA ARG A 169 -19.09 -5.05 -5.82
C ARG A 169 -18.70 -6.17 -6.77
N ASN A 170 -17.52 -6.04 -7.34
CA ASN A 170 -16.86 -7.12 -8.06
C ASN A 170 -15.84 -7.81 -7.15
N VAL A 171 -16.19 -8.99 -6.63
CA VAL A 171 -15.32 -9.77 -5.73
C VAL A 171 -14.12 -10.37 -6.46
N PHE A 172 -14.23 -10.63 -7.76
CA PHE A 172 -13.15 -11.21 -8.57
C PHE A 172 -12.07 -10.18 -8.93
N GLU A 173 -12.44 -8.92 -9.07
CA GLU A 173 -11.50 -7.85 -9.37
C GLU A 173 -10.73 -7.37 -8.14
N SER A 174 -11.30 -7.52 -6.96
CA SER A 174 -10.75 -7.01 -5.71
C SER A 174 -10.88 -8.05 -4.61
N LEU A 175 -9.91 -8.94 -4.49
CA LEU A 175 -9.82 -10.01 -3.48
C LEU A 175 -9.73 -9.51 -2.03
N ARG A 176 -10.47 -8.46 -1.67
CA ARG A 176 -10.45 -7.91 -0.31
C ARG A 176 -11.05 -8.83 0.75
N VAL A 177 -11.65 -9.92 0.34
CA VAL A 177 -12.25 -10.91 1.23
C VAL A 177 -11.39 -12.17 1.13
N LYS A 178 -10.58 -12.42 2.13
CA LYS A 178 -9.68 -13.58 2.17
C LYS A 178 -10.38 -14.92 1.89
N ASN A 179 -11.65 -15.01 2.23
CA ASN A 179 -12.43 -16.25 2.12
C ASN A 179 -13.32 -16.32 0.85
N ALA A 180 -13.30 -15.31 -0.01
CA ALA A 180 -14.09 -15.33 -1.25
C ALA A 180 -13.49 -16.22 -2.34
N ASN A 181 -12.35 -16.85 -2.07
CA ASN A 181 -11.58 -17.62 -3.05
C ASN A 181 -11.45 -19.11 -2.71
N ASN A 182 -12.15 -19.57 -1.69
CA ASN A 182 -12.24 -20.99 -1.35
C ASN A 182 -13.42 -21.66 -2.02
#